data_a25c61b9db97c5c5d22d034c3507d528
#
_entry.id   a25c61b9db97c5c5d22d034c3507d528
#
_cell.length_a   1.000
_cell.length_b   1.000
_cell.length_c   1.000
_cell.angle_alpha   90.00
_cell.angle_beta   90.00
_cell.angle_gamma   90.00
#
_symmetry.space_group_name_H-M   'P 1'
#
loop_
_entity.id
_entity.type
_entity.pdbx_description
1 polymer ?
#
loop_
_entity_poly.entity_id
_entity_poly.type
_entity_poly.pdbx_seq_one_letter_code
_entity_poly.pdbx_strand_id
1 'polypeptide(L)'
;MKIDRTEDGPLVPEVPLAGGVSAPAPVEATPDAEIVARFAHVDTWVFDLDNTLYPSDSDLWPKIDARITLFLAELFGLDAMSSRALQKYYYQRYGTTLNGLMLEYDISAPQFLEFVHDIDRSSLEPNHSLAAAIAALPGRKLILTNGSREHALRTAQKLGLDHLFEDIFDIVAADLLPKPAQETYDRFFDKHEVEPSRAAMFEDIVINLLTPHTRGMVTTLIVPKKGQVDYRETWEQPRIIPSHVDFTTDDLAAFLRRLQGSMLA
;
A
#
# COMPACT_ATOMS: atom_id res chain seq x y z
N MET A 1 11.02 21.15 -41.55
CA MET A 1 10.16 20.05 -41.14
C MET A 1 9.25 20.60 -40.02
N LYS A 2 8.01 20.95 -40.34
CA LYS A 2 7.06 21.51 -39.35
C LYS A 2 6.46 20.35 -38.61
N ILE A 3 6.61 20.33 -37.28
CA ILE A 3 5.94 19.38 -36.40
C ILE A 3 4.57 19.97 -36.11
N ASP A 4 3.55 19.33 -36.64
CA ASP A 4 2.14 19.63 -36.37
C ASP A 4 1.81 19.12 -34.92
N ARG A 5 1.52 20.04 -34.03
CA ARG A 5 1.07 19.73 -32.67
C ARG A 5 -0.44 19.62 -32.69
N THR A 6 -0.96 18.41 -32.71
CA THR A 6 -2.35 18.18 -32.32
C THR A 6 -2.46 18.33 -30.81
N GLU A 7 -3.13 19.38 -30.38
CA GLU A 7 -3.59 19.61 -29.02
C GLU A 7 -4.69 18.57 -28.71
N ASP A 8 -4.44 17.74 -27.68
CA ASP A 8 -5.43 17.22 -26.75
C ASP A 8 -4.76 16.17 -25.84
N GLY A 9 -3.97 16.66 -24.86
CA GLY A 9 -3.55 15.90 -23.69
C GLY A 9 -4.41 16.32 -22.48
N PRO A 10 -4.71 15.44 -21.52
CA PRO A 10 -5.51 15.82 -20.36
C PRO A 10 -4.84 16.94 -19.58
N LEU A 11 -5.60 18.01 -19.35
CA LEU A 11 -5.21 19.15 -18.52
C LEU A 11 -4.89 18.63 -17.11
N VAL A 12 -3.62 18.70 -16.74
CA VAL A 12 -3.19 18.52 -15.35
C VAL A 12 -3.72 19.74 -14.59
N PRO A 13 -4.53 19.58 -13.53
CA PRO A 13 -4.94 20.72 -12.73
C PRO A 13 -3.72 21.37 -12.09
N GLU A 14 -3.62 22.69 -12.19
CA GLU A 14 -2.60 23.49 -11.53
C GLU A 14 -2.66 23.26 -10.02
N VAL A 15 -1.60 22.67 -9.47
CA VAL A 15 -1.43 22.52 -8.03
C VAL A 15 -0.85 23.84 -7.51
N PRO A 16 -1.53 24.57 -6.61
CA PRO A 16 -0.98 25.77 -6.01
C PRO A 16 0.28 25.45 -5.20
N LEU A 17 1.38 26.04 -5.56
CA LEU A 17 2.60 26.10 -4.74
C LEU A 17 2.33 27.05 -3.57
N ALA A 18 1.92 26.56 -2.42
CA ALA A 18 1.97 27.36 -1.20
C ALA A 18 1.90 26.51 0.07
N GLY A 19 2.95 26.57 0.83
CA GLY A 19 2.91 26.90 2.23
C GLY A 19 2.54 25.85 3.26
N GLY A 20 3.51 25.53 4.12
CA GLY A 20 3.29 25.11 5.49
C GLY A 20 2.96 23.62 5.63
N VAL A 21 3.92 22.86 6.11
CA VAL A 21 3.70 21.52 6.66
C VAL A 21 2.72 21.64 7.82
N SER A 22 1.44 21.39 7.54
CA SER A 22 0.42 21.24 8.59
C SER A 22 0.62 19.84 9.18
N ALA A 23 0.71 19.75 10.50
CA ALA A 23 0.72 18.49 11.21
C ALA A 23 -0.52 17.66 10.79
N PRO A 24 -0.38 16.33 10.67
CA PRO A 24 -1.50 15.45 10.34
C PRO A 24 -2.63 15.68 11.35
N ALA A 25 -3.88 15.63 10.87
CA ALA A 25 -5.05 15.76 11.73
C ALA A 25 -4.96 14.73 12.88
N PRO A 26 -5.33 15.11 14.12
CA PRO A 26 -5.30 14.16 15.22
C PRO A 26 -6.23 12.99 14.91
N VAL A 27 -5.73 11.78 15.11
CA VAL A 27 -6.53 10.54 15.06
C VAL A 27 -7.51 10.65 16.24
N GLU A 28 -8.77 10.99 15.98
CA GLU A 28 -9.81 10.97 17.02
C GLU A 28 -10.05 9.51 17.41
N ALA A 29 -10.07 9.26 18.73
CA ALA A 29 -10.30 7.92 19.25
C ALA A 29 -11.77 7.51 19.01
N THR A 30 -12.02 6.76 17.93
CA THR A 30 -13.34 6.15 17.68
C THR A 30 -13.67 5.20 18.83
N PRO A 31 -14.90 5.24 19.41
CA PRO A 31 -15.32 4.33 20.48
C PRO A 31 -15.21 2.85 20.05
N ASP A 32 -14.76 1.98 20.95
CA ASP A 32 -14.58 0.56 20.64
C ASP A 32 -15.88 -0.11 20.16
N ALA A 33 -17.03 0.25 20.75
CA ALA A 33 -18.33 -0.27 20.36
C ALA A 33 -18.68 0.05 18.88
N GLU A 34 -18.31 1.22 18.39
CA GLU A 34 -18.54 1.61 16.99
C GLU A 34 -17.64 0.82 16.05
N ILE A 35 -16.35 0.69 16.40
CA ILE A 35 -15.39 -0.12 15.63
C ILE A 35 -15.90 -1.56 15.54
N VAL A 36 -16.23 -2.18 16.68
CA VAL A 36 -16.70 -3.56 16.73
C VAL A 36 -17.97 -3.77 15.91
N ALA A 37 -18.94 -2.86 16.02
CA ALA A 37 -20.18 -2.95 15.25
C ALA A 37 -19.91 -2.90 13.73
N ARG A 38 -18.96 -2.06 13.31
CA ARG A 38 -18.61 -1.91 11.88
C ARG A 38 -17.91 -3.14 11.32
N PHE A 39 -17.14 -3.88 12.12
CA PHE A 39 -16.43 -5.10 11.70
C PHE A 39 -17.18 -6.41 12.03
N ALA A 40 -18.35 -6.38 12.68
CA ALA A 40 -19.04 -7.57 13.15
C ALA A 40 -19.41 -8.59 12.06
N HIS A 41 -19.55 -8.14 10.81
CA HIS A 41 -19.89 -8.96 9.65
C HIS A 41 -18.66 -9.38 8.82
N VAL A 42 -17.46 -8.93 9.20
CA VAL A 42 -16.22 -9.19 8.45
C VAL A 42 -15.70 -10.59 8.75
N ASP A 43 -15.46 -11.37 7.70
CA ASP A 43 -14.85 -12.69 7.75
C ASP A 43 -13.62 -12.82 6.82
N THR A 44 -13.31 -11.78 6.07
CA THR A 44 -12.14 -11.72 5.18
C THR A 44 -11.34 -10.44 5.43
N TRP A 45 -10.08 -10.60 5.81
CA TRP A 45 -9.18 -9.53 6.23
C TRP A 45 -8.08 -9.39 5.20
N VAL A 46 -8.03 -8.26 4.54
CA VAL A 46 -7.07 -7.96 3.46
C VAL A 46 -6.08 -6.92 3.94
N PHE A 47 -4.81 -7.23 3.82
CA PHE A 47 -3.73 -6.35 4.26
C PHE A 47 -2.84 -6.00 3.07
N ASP A 48 -2.54 -4.73 2.90
CA ASP A 48 -1.35 -4.37 2.16
C ASP A 48 -0.09 -4.80 2.94
N LEU A 49 1.06 -4.78 2.29
CA LEU A 49 2.32 -5.21 2.89
C LEU A 49 3.18 -4.03 3.36
N ASP A 50 3.60 -3.19 2.39
CA ASP A 50 4.64 -2.19 2.61
C ASP A 50 4.11 -1.01 3.43
N ASN A 51 4.77 -0.67 4.55
CA ASN A 51 4.33 0.32 5.55
C ASN A 51 2.98 0.02 6.21
N THR A 52 2.42 -1.18 5.99
CA THR A 52 1.18 -1.66 6.61
C THR A 52 1.46 -2.78 7.61
N LEU A 53 2.08 -3.90 7.19
CA LEU A 53 2.45 -5.01 8.08
C LEU A 53 3.75 -4.77 8.85
N TYR A 54 4.53 -3.81 8.45
CA TYR A 54 5.68 -3.29 9.18
C TYR A 54 5.60 -1.76 9.25
N PRO A 55 6.17 -1.13 10.30
CA PRO A 55 6.01 0.30 10.50
C PRO A 55 6.79 1.12 9.45
N SER A 56 6.26 2.29 9.13
CA SER A 56 6.84 3.21 8.14
C SER A 56 8.24 3.72 8.50
N ASP A 57 8.64 3.66 9.78
CA ASP A 57 9.99 4.02 10.23
C ASP A 57 11.01 2.90 10.10
N SER A 58 10.62 1.73 9.56
CA SER A 58 11.60 0.73 9.15
C SER A 58 12.42 1.23 7.97
N ASP A 59 13.62 0.70 7.83
CA ASP A 59 14.50 1.04 6.70
C ASP A 59 14.17 0.26 5.41
N LEU A 60 13.09 -0.54 5.41
CA LEU A 60 12.78 -1.43 4.30
C LEU A 60 12.32 -0.68 3.07
N TRP A 61 11.31 0.20 3.22
CA TRP A 61 10.82 1.01 2.10
C TRP A 61 11.91 1.92 1.51
N PRO A 62 12.72 2.66 2.29
CA PRO A 62 13.84 3.42 1.76
C PRO A 62 14.84 2.59 0.94
N LYS A 63 15.09 1.32 1.30
CA LYS A 63 15.95 0.43 0.53
C LYS A 63 15.32 0.09 -0.83
N ILE A 64 14.03 -0.23 -0.87
CA ILE A 64 13.30 -0.49 -2.13
C ILE A 64 13.33 0.75 -3.03
N ASP A 65 12.99 1.90 -2.47
CA ASP A 65 12.93 3.17 -3.18
C ASP A 65 14.31 3.57 -3.78
N ALA A 66 15.40 3.33 -3.03
CA ALA A 66 16.77 3.51 -3.51
C ALA A 66 17.12 2.53 -4.65
N ARG A 67 16.68 1.27 -4.56
CA ARG A 67 16.89 0.25 -5.61
C ARG A 67 16.12 0.61 -6.89
N ILE A 68 14.92 1.15 -6.80
CA ILE A 68 14.17 1.66 -7.96
C ILE A 68 14.94 2.80 -8.63
N THR A 69 15.45 3.77 -7.84
CA THR A 69 16.29 4.87 -8.36
C THR A 69 17.53 4.33 -9.08
N LEU A 70 18.20 3.33 -8.47
CA LEU A 70 19.39 2.71 -9.04
C LEU A 70 19.08 1.98 -10.35
N PHE A 71 17.99 1.25 -10.43
CA PHE A 71 17.56 0.58 -11.66
C PHE A 71 17.41 1.59 -12.82
N LEU A 72 16.78 2.74 -12.57
CA LEU A 72 16.65 3.80 -13.58
C LEU A 72 18.01 4.40 -13.95
N ALA A 73 18.91 4.59 -12.98
CA ALA A 73 20.25 5.11 -13.23
C ALA A 73 21.04 4.17 -14.16
N GLU A 74 21.00 2.88 -13.91
CA GLU A 74 21.66 1.88 -14.74
C GLU A 74 21.00 1.75 -16.12
N LEU A 75 19.66 1.76 -16.18
CA LEU A 75 18.91 1.60 -17.42
C LEU A 75 19.15 2.75 -18.41
N PHE A 76 19.17 3.98 -17.91
CA PHE A 76 19.23 5.18 -18.75
C PHE A 76 20.59 5.90 -18.72
N GLY A 77 21.54 5.45 -17.91
CA GLY A 77 22.83 6.14 -17.75
C GLY A 77 22.70 7.52 -17.11
N LEU A 78 21.73 7.70 -16.20
CA LEU A 78 21.43 8.96 -15.55
C LEU A 78 22.14 9.07 -14.19
N ASP A 79 22.37 10.32 -13.74
CA ASP A 79 22.77 10.58 -12.36
C ASP A 79 21.61 10.29 -11.38
N ALA A 80 21.96 10.19 -10.08
CA ALA A 80 21.00 9.82 -9.06
C ALA A 80 19.81 10.78 -8.92
N MET A 81 20.04 12.09 -9.10
CA MET A 81 18.99 13.11 -8.99
C MET A 81 18.01 13.01 -10.15
N SER A 82 18.51 12.89 -11.37
CA SER A 82 17.71 12.73 -12.59
C SER A 82 16.91 11.43 -12.55
N SER A 83 17.53 10.34 -12.08
CA SER A 83 16.87 9.04 -11.92
C SER A 83 15.76 9.09 -10.88
N ARG A 84 15.99 9.78 -9.76
CA ARG A 84 14.98 10.00 -8.72
C ARG A 84 13.79 10.81 -9.25
N ALA A 85 14.03 11.88 -10.00
CA ALA A 85 12.97 12.68 -10.58
C ALA A 85 12.15 11.87 -11.59
N LEU A 86 12.81 11.05 -12.42
CA LEU A 86 12.14 10.19 -13.39
C LEU A 86 11.31 9.08 -12.69
N GLN A 87 11.84 8.49 -11.63
CA GLN A 87 11.12 7.53 -10.78
C GLN A 87 9.79 8.13 -10.27
N LYS A 88 9.85 9.35 -9.70
CA LYS A 88 8.65 10.01 -9.15
C LYS A 88 7.68 10.43 -10.25
N TYR A 89 8.17 10.85 -11.40
CA TYR A 89 7.34 11.13 -12.57
C TYR A 89 6.54 9.87 -13.00
N TYR A 90 7.21 8.70 -13.13
CA TYR A 90 6.52 7.47 -13.48
C TYR A 90 5.54 7.02 -12.41
N TYR A 91 5.93 7.09 -11.14
CA TYR A 91 5.06 6.75 -10.03
C TYR A 91 3.78 7.59 -10.06
N GLN A 92 3.90 8.91 -10.15
CA GLN A 92 2.76 9.81 -10.17
C GLN A 92 1.86 9.63 -11.40
N ARG A 93 2.47 9.39 -12.58
CA ARG A 93 1.74 9.31 -13.84
C ARG A 93 1.07 7.95 -14.07
N TYR A 94 1.71 6.85 -13.68
CA TYR A 94 1.31 5.49 -14.02
C TYR A 94 0.98 4.61 -12.80
N GLY A 95 0.96 5.17 -11.61
CA GLY A 95 0.67 4.46 -10.36
C GLY A 95 1.86 3.69 -9.79
N THR A 96 2.77 3.18 -10.64
CA THR A 96 4.07 2.62 -10.24
C THR A 96 5.14 2.94 -11.29
N THR A 97 6.40 2.98 -10.85
CA THR A 97 7.54 3.13 -11.76
C THR A 97 7.61 1.98 -12.77
N LEU A 98 7.33 0.75 -12.34
CA LEU A 98 7.31 -0.42 -13.21
C LEU A 98 6.29 -0.27 -14.34
N ASN A 99 5.06 0.14 -14.02
CA ASN A 99 4.03 0.31 -15.03
C ASN A 99 4.42 1.35 -16.10
N GLY A 100 5.01 2.47 -15.68
CA GLY A 100 5.55 3.45 -16.62
C GLY A 100 6.66 2.91 -17.52
N LEU A 101 7.61 2.17 -16.95
CA LEU A 101 8.71 1.56 -17.69
C LEU A 101 8.23 0.51 -18.70
N MET A 102 7.24 -0.29 -18.34
CA MET A 102 6.66 -1.29 -19.25
C MET A 102 5.93 -0.64 -20.42
N LEU A 103 5.17 0.42 -20.15
CA LEU A 103 4.40 1.11 -21.20
C LEU A 103 5.29 1.91 -22.18
N GLU A 104 6.39 2.50 -21.70
CA GLU A 104 7.23 3.37 -22.51
C GLU A 104 8.46 2.66 -23.09
N TYR A 105 8.97 1.60 -22.47
CA TYR A 105 10.26 0.97 -22.81
C TYR A 105 10.24 -0.55 -22.94
N ASP A 106 9.07 -1.20 -22.82
CA ASP A 106 8.95 -2.65 -22.89
C ASP A 106 9.90 -3.41 -21.94
N ILE A 107 10.02 -2.91 -20.70
CA ILE A 107 10.89 -3.49 -19.68
C ILE A 107 10.29 -4.78 -19.13
N SER A 108 11.15 -5.78 -18.91
CA SER A 108 10.80 -7.03 -18.27
C SER A 108 10.40 -6.83 -16.80
N ALA A 109 9.12 -7.02 -16.46
CA ALA A 109 8.64 -6.93 -15.10
C ALA A 109 9.36 -7.87 -14.12
N PRO A 110 9.60 -9.16 -14.44
CA PRO A 110 10.37 -10.06 -13.56
C PRO A 110 11.76 -9.52 -13.23
N GLN A 111 12.49 -9.01 -14.22
CA GLN A 111 13.84 -8.46 -14.01
C GLN A 111 13.81 -7.23 -13.10
N PHE A 112 12.85 -6.32 -13.31
CA PHE A 112 12.67 -5.15 -12.44
C PHE A 112 12.35 -5.56 -11.01
N LEU A 113 11.35 -6.44 -10.82
CA LEU A 113 10.89 -6.87 -9.51
C LEU A 113 11.98 -7.62 -8.73
N GLU A 114 12.75 -8.49 -9.38
CA GLU A 114 13.89 -9.17 -8.78
C GLU A 114 14.95 -8.16 -8.30
N PHE A 115 15.31 -7.21 -9.17
CA PHE A 115 16.31 -6.20 -8.86
C PHE A 115 15.89 -5.31 -7.68
N VAL A 116 14.67 -4.76 -7.68
CA VAL A 116 14.26 -3.77 -6.67
C VAL A 116 13.96 -4.40 -5.31
N HIS A 117 13.61 -5.69 -5.29
CA HIS A 117 13.33 -6.44 -4.05
C HIS A 117 14.52 -7.23 -3.52
N ASP A 118 15.68 -7.18 -4.19
CA ASP A 118 16.94 -7.72 -3.67
C ASP A 118 17.54 -6.74 -2.64
N ILE A 119 16.98 -6.76 -1.45
CA ILE A 119 17.31 -5.87 -0.32
C ILE A 119 17.59 -6.65 0.95
N ASP A 120 18.43 -6.10 1.82
CA ASP A 120 18.66 -6.63 3.15
C ASP A 120 17.46 -6.35 4.08
N ARG A 121 16.95 -7.40 4.72
CA ARG A 121 15.85 -7.39 5.67
C ARG A 121 16.29 -7.69 7.11
N SER A 122 17.58 -7.65 7.38
CA SER A 122 18.14 -8.03 8.70
C SER A 122 17.69 -7.11 9.84
N SER A 123 17.30 -5.88 9.50
CA SER A 123 16.73 -4.90 10.44
C SER A 123 15.31 -5.17 10.89
N LEU A 124 14.57 -6.06 10.15
CA LEU A 124 13.23 -6.44 10.56
C LEU A 124 13.30 -7.50 11.66
N GLU A 125 12.52 -7.28 12.72
CA GLU A 125 12.34 -8.21 13.83
C GLU A 125 10.93 -8.81 13.84
N PRO A 126 10.73 -10.03 14.37
CA PRO A 126 9.41 -10.62 14.50
C PRO A 126 8.45 -9.73 15.31
N ASN A 127 7.27 -9.47 14.76
CA ASN A 127 6.23 -8.67 15.42
C ASN A 127 5.20 -9.58 16.12
N HIS A 128 5.56 -10.13 17.26
CA HIS A 128 4.70 -11.03 18.03
C HIS A 128 3.33 -10.43 18.42
N SER A 129 3.31 -9.11 18.68
CA SER A 129 2.07 -8.39 19.01
C SER A 129 1.11 -8.36 17.83
N LEU A 130 1.61 -8.04 16.64
CA LEU A 130 0.82 -8.05 15.41
C LEU A 130 0.41 -9.48 15.02
N ALA A 131 1.35 -10.43 15.14
CA ALA A 131 1.07 -11.84 14.85
C ALA A 131 -0.10 -12.37 15.71
N ALA A 132 -0.08 -12.12 17.02
CA ALA A 132 -1.15 -12.53 17.91
C ALA A 132 -2.48 -11.82 17.56
N ALA A 133 -2.44 -10.55 17.23
CA ALA A 133 -3.63 -9.79 16.85
C ALA A 133 -4.25 -10.30 15.53
N ILE A 134 -3.44 -10.58 14.49
CA ILE A 134 -3.93 -11.14 13.22
C ILE A 134 -4.44 -12.57 13.42
N ALA A 135 -3.72 -13.41 14.19
CA ALA A 135 -4.11 -14.79 14.45
C ALA A 135 -5.49 -14.91 15.12
N ALA A 136 -5.84 -13.96 15.98
CA ALA A 136 -7.12 -13.95 16.71
C ALA A 136 -8.31 -13.43 15.86
N LEU A 137 -8.09 -12.88 14.67
CA LEU A 137 -9.19 -12.51 13.77
C LEU A 137 -9.90 -13.76 13.23
N PRO A 138 -11.23 -13.76 13.17
CA PRO A 138 -11.98 -14.88 12.58
C PRO A 138 -11.83 -14.89 11.05
N GLY A 139 -11.99 -16.07 10.44
CA GLY A 139 -12.06 -16.20 9.00
C GLY A 139 -10.71 -16.05 8.28
N ARG A 140 -10.74 -15.57 7.06
CA ARG A 140 -9.62 -15.57 6.10
C ARG A 140 -8.72 -14.34 6.24
N LYS A 141 -7.43 -14.49 5.98
CA LYS A 141 -6.45 -13.40 5.97
C LYS A 141 -5.66 -13.48 4.67
N LEU A 142 -5.60 -12.38 3.93
CA LEU A 142 -4.99 -12.28 2.62
C LEU A 142 -4.06 -11.06 2.56
N ILE A 143 -2.99 -11.15 1.79
CA ILE A 143 -2.16 -9.99 1.44
C ILE A 143 -2.49 -9.57 0.02
N LEU A 144 -2.69 -8.26 -0.21
CA LEU A 144 -2.88 -7.63 -1.51
C LEU A 144 -1.85 -6.51 -1.68
N THR A 145 -0.80 -6.75 -2.46
CA THR A 145 0.34 -5.84 -2.59
C THR A 145 0.69 -5.48 -4.03
N ASN A 146 1.23 -4.27 -4.26
CA ASN A 146 1.87 -3.87 -5.51
C ASN A 146 3.32 -4.40 -5.65
N GLY A 147 3.86 -5.02 -4.60
CA GLY A 147 5.13 -5.73 -4.64
C GLY A 147 5.03 -7.12 -5.27
N SER A 148 6.16 -7.82 -5.41
CA SER A 148 6.18 -9.21 -5.86
C SER A 148 5.86 -10.18 -4.72
N ARG A 149 5.34 -11.37 -5.07
CA ARG A 149 5.06 -12.45 -4.11
C ARG A 149 6.29 -12.83 -3.29
N GLU A 150 7.45 -12.91 -3.94
CA GLU A 150 8.71 -13.25 -3.29
C GLU A 150 9.09 -12.20 -2.23
N HIS A 151 8.95 -10.90 -2.56
CA HIS A 151 9.16 -9.80 -1.63
C HIS A 151 8.23 -9.92 -0.42
N ALA A 152 6.93 -10.10 -0.67
CA ALA A 152 5.92 -10.21 0.38
C ALA A 152 6.17 -11.42 1.29
N LEU A 153 6.49 -12.58 0.72
CA LEU A 153 6.77 -13.79 1.48
C LEU A 153 8.00 -13.63 2.39
N ARG A 154 9.11 -13.14 1.84
CA ARG A 154 10.35 -12.92 2.61
C ARG A 154 10.16 -11.89 3.73
N THR A 155 9.38 -10.85 3.46
CA THR A 155 9.06 -9.82 4.47
C THR A 155 8.16 -10.38 5.57
N ALA A 156 7.08 -11.08 5.20
CA ALA A 156 6.19 -11.74 6.16
C ALA A 156 6.93 -12.78 7.03
N GLN A 157 7.85 -13.56 6.46
CA GLN A 157 8.69 -14.51 7.19
C GLN A 157 9.57 -13.81 8.23
N LYS A 158 10.20 -12.70 7.88
CA LYS A 158 11.03 -11.91 8.83
C LYS A 158 10.20 -11.35 9.98
N LEU A 159 8.96 -10.96 9.69
CA LEU A 159 8.03 -10.47 10.70
C LEU A 159 7.37 -11.60 11.52
N GLY A 160 7.56 -12.87 11.13
CA GLY A 160 6.91 -14.03 11.77
C GLY A 160 5.41 -14.10 11.49
N LEU A 161 4.96 -13.59 10.33
CA LEU A 161 3.54 -13.46 9.96
C LEU A 161 3.12 -14.39 8.82
N ASP A 162 4.07 -14.99 8.09
CA ASP A 162 3.82 -15.75 6.85
C ASP A 162 2.79 -16.87 6.99
N HIS A 163 2.81 -17.55 8.13
CA HIS A 163 1.90 -18.67 8.43
C HIS A 163 0.45 -18.25 8.74
N LEU A 164 0.17 -16.95 8.85
CA LEU A 164 -1.14 -16.40 9.20
C LEU A 164 -1.99 -16.10 7.95
N PHE A 165 -1.38 -15.99 6.80
CA PHE A 165 -2.06 -15.61 5.56
C PHE A 165 -2.34 -16.83 4.69
N GLU A 166 -3.56 -16.89 4.16
CA GLU A 166 -4.00 -17.93 3.23
C GLU A 166 -3.29 -17.83 1.89
N ASP A 167 -3.16 -16.61 1.36
CA ASP A 167 -2.44 -16.34 0.11
C ASP A 167 -1.94 -14.88 0.05
N ILE A 168 -1.05 -14.66 -0.91
CA ILE A 168 -0.52 -13.36 -1.30
C ILE A 168 -0.94 -13.10 -2.74
N PHE A 169 -1.74 -12.05 -2.97
CA PHE A 169 -2.06 -11.53 -4.29
C PHE A 169 -1.12 -10.37 -4.59
N ASP A 170 -0.20 -10.61 -5.49
CA ASP A 170 0.88 -9.71 -5.86
C ASP A 170 0.62 -9.00 -7.20
N ILE A 171 1.53 -8.10 -7.57
CA ILE A 171 1.43 -7.36 -8.84
C ILE A 171 1.40 -8.27 -10.07
N VAL A 172 2.03 -9.46 -10.01
CA VAL A 172 2.03 -10.43 -11.12
C VAL A 172 0.65 -11.11 -11.23
N ALA A 173 0.05 -11.48 -10.09
CA ALA A 173 -1.32 -12.02 -10.06
C ALA A 173 -2.36 -10.99 -10.54
N ALA A 174 -2.07 -9.70 -10.39
CA ALA A 174 -2.86 -8.60 -10.90
C ALA A 174 -2.63 -8.32 -12.41
N ASP A 175 -1.85 -9.15 -13.11
CA ASP A 175 -1.46 -8.93 -14.50
C ASP A 175 -0.70 -7.62 -14.71
N LEU A 176 0.15 -7.29 -13.75
CA LEU A 176 1.00 -6.11 -13.68
C LEU A 176 0.23 -4.77 -13.60
N LEU A 177 -1.06 -4.83 -13.34
CA LEU A 177 -1.89 -3.65 -13.12
C LEU A 177 -1.88 -3.30 -11.62
N PRO A 178 -1.33 -2.14 -11.21
CA PRO A 178 -1.20 -1.83 -9.79
C PRO A 178 -2.50 -1.33 -9.14
N LYS A 179 -2.62 -1.46 -7.84
CA LYS A 179 -3.55 -0.62 -7.07
C LYS A 179 -3.23 0.86 -7.37
N PRO A 180 -4.23 1.75 -7.52
CA PRO A 180 -5.65 1.60 -7.21
C PRO A 180 -6.56 1.18 -8.39
N ALA A 181 -6.03 0.60 -9.46
CA ALA A 181 -6.86 0.20 -10.60
C ALA A 181 -8.00 -0.76 -10.17
N GLN A 182 -9.23 -0.49 -10.62
CA GLN A 182 -10.40 -1.29 -10.22
C GLN A 182 -10.26 -2.75 -10.63
N GLU A 183 -9.73 -3.01 -11.81
CA GLU A 183 -9.51 -4.35 -12.36
C GLU A 183 -8.58 -5.20 -11.47
N THR A 184 -7.64 -4.57 -10.76
CA THR A 184 -6.76 -5.26 -9.80
C THR A 184 -7.59 -5.85 -8.66
N TYR A 185 -8.53 -5.07 -8.12
CA TYR A 185 -9.42 -5.54 -7.06
C TYR A 185 -10.44 -6.54 -7.57
N ASP A 186 -11.01 -6.34 -8.76
CA ASP A 186 -11.95 -7.29 -9.35
C ASP A 186 -11.29 -8.66 -9.56
N ARG A 187 -10.05 -8.70 -10.09
CA ARG A 187 -9.25 -9.95 -10.20
C ARG A 187 -8.96 -10.58 -8.84
N PHE A 188 -8.65 -9.76 -7.83
CA PHE A 188 -8.42 -10.24 -6.47
C PHE A 188 -9.68 -10.87 -5.89
N PHE A 189 -10.84 -10.20 -6.01
CA PHE A 189 -12.12 -10.72 -5.53
C PHE A 189 -12.51 -12.00 -6.23
N ASP A 190 -12.39 -12.05 -7.56
CA ASP A 190 -12.72 -13.23 -8.36
C ASP A 190 -11.80 -14.41 -8.01
N LYS A 191 -10.48 -14.20 -7.95
CA LYS A 191 -9.51 -15.27 -7.67
C LYS A 191 -9.69 -15.89 -6.30
N HIS A 192 -9.99 -15.07 -5.29
CA HIS A 192 -10.08 -15.52 -3.90
C HIS A 192 -11.53 -15.69 -3.42
N GLU A 193 -12.52 -15.53 -4.32
CA GLU A 193 -13.94 -15.62 -3.96
C GLU A 193 -14.27 -14.73 -2.74
N VAL A 194 -13.74 -13.47 -2.77
CA VAL A 194 -13.98 -12.51 -1.69
C VAL A 194 -15.29 -11.81 -1.92
N GLU A 195 -16.17 -11.85 -0.92
CA GLU A 195 -17.36 -11.00 -0.86
C GLU A 195 -16.99 -9.65 -0.24
N PRO A 196 -16.92 -8.55 -1.02
CA PRO A 196 -16.40 -7.28 -0.50
C PRO A 196 -17.20 -6.72 0.68
N SER A 197 -18.52 -6.94 0.70
CA SER A 197 -19.39 -6.50 1.80
C SER A 197 -19.14 -7.22 3.12
N ARG A 198 -18.33 -8.29 3.11
CA ARG A 198 -17.90 -9.08 4.27
C ARG A 198 -16.38 -9.00 4.49
N ALA A 199 -15.74 -8.05 3.83
CA ALA A 199 -14.28 -7.91 3.89
C ALA A 199 -13.86 -6.55 4.47
N ALA A 200 -12.63 -6.50 5.00
CA ALA A 200 -11.99 -5.27 5.44
C ALA A 200 -10.61 -5.15 4.80
N MET A 201 -10.19 -3.92 4.48
CA MET A 201 -8.87 -3.62 3.93
C MET A 201 -8.09 -2.64 4.80
N PHE A 202 -6.82 -2.97 5.03
CA PHE A 202 -5.81 -2.20 5.76
C PHE A 202 -4.71 -1.78 4.79
N GLU A 203 -4.43 -0.47 4.71
CA GLU A 203 -3.61 0.14 3.67
C GLU A 203 -2.99 1.45 4.16
N ASP A 204 -1.78 1.82 3.71
CA ASP A 204 -1.13 3.09 4.05
C ASP A 204 -1.35 4.19 3.00
N ILE A 205 -1.72 3.84 1.77
CA ILE A 205 -1.97 4.77 0.67
C ILE A 205 -3.47 5.01 0.49
N VAL A 206 -3.90 6.22 0.77
CA VAL A 206 -5.33 6.62 0.79
C VAL A 206 -6.09 6.24 -0.47
N ILE A 207 -5.51 6.50 -1.65
CA ILE A 207 -6.21 6.24 -2.92
C ILE A 207 -6.46 4.75 -3.15
N ASN A 208 -5.65 3.87 -2.59
CA ASN A 208 -5.82 2.43 -2.67
C ASN A 208 -7.03 1.92 -1.87
N LEU A 209 -7.59 2.71 -0.96
CA LEU A 209 -8.81 2.39 -0.21
C LEU A 209 -10.10 2.78 -0.97
N LEU A 210 -10.01 3.55 -2.06
CA LEU A 210 -11.19 4.05 -2.78
C LEU A 210 -12.01 2.91 -3.40
N THR A 211 -11.38 2.04 -4.17
CA THR A 211 -12.07 0.90 -4.80
C THR A 211 -12.62 -0.09 -3.76
N PRO A 212 -11.86 -0.54 -2.74
CA PRO A 212 -12.40 -1.35 -1.65
C PRO A 212 -13.64 -0.75 -1.00
N HIS A 213 -13.61 0.52 -0.63
CA HIS A 213 -14.75 1.20 -0.03
C HIS A 213 -15.96 1.24 -0.96
N THR A 214 -15.78 1.58 -2.25
CA THR A 214 -16.89 1.61 -3.22
C THR A 214 -17.50 0.24 -3.48
N ARG A 215 -16.75 -0.84 -3.25
CA ARG A 215 -17.22 -2.23 -3.31
C ARG A 215 -17.85 -2.70 -1.99
N GLY A 216 -17.85 -1.88 -0.94
CA GLY A 216 -18.51 -2.15 0.34
C GLY A 216 -17.60 -2.74 1.42
N MET A 217 -16.29 -2.81 1.20
CA MET A 217 -15.33 -3.20 2.24
C MET A 217 -15.26 -2.15 3.35
N VAL A 218 -14.97 -2.59 4.57
CA VAL A 218 -14.55 -1.70 5.64
C VAL A 218 -13.09 -1.30 5.41
N THR A 219 -12.80 -0.01 5.44
CA THR A 219 -11.47 0.51 5.08
C THR A 219 -10.76 1.16 6.27
N THR A 220 -9.50 0.80 6.46
CA THR A 220 -8.67 1.35 7.54
C THR A 220 -7.34 1.85 6.98
N LEU A 221 -7.07 3.14 7.16
CA LEU A 221 -5.80 3.76 6.78
C LEU A 221 -4.78 3.62 7.91
N ILE A 222 -3.62 3.08 7.56
CA ILE A 222 -2.45 3.05 8.45
C ILE A 222 -1.66 4.34 8.26
N VAL A 223 -1.40 5.05 9.34
CA VAL A 223 -0.61 6.29 9.31
C VAL A 223 0.64 6.16 10.17
N PRO A 224 1.72 6.89 9.88
CA PRO A 224 2.91 6.90 10.73
C PRO A 224 2.57 7.40 12.14
N LYS A 225 3.22 6.84 13.16
CA LYS A 225 3.14 7.36 14.53
C LYS A 225 3.68 8.77 14.59
N LYS A 226 3.13 9.57 15.51
CA LYS A 226 3.59 10.94 15.71
C LYS A 226 5.10 10.98 15.97
N GLY A 227 5.81 11.74 15.12
CA GLY A 227 7.26 11.90 15.18
C GLY A 227 8.06 10.86 14.39
N GLN A 228 7.42 9.87 13.78
CA GLN A 228 8.06 8.99 12.81
C GLN A 228 8.16 9.65 11.43
N VAL A 229 9.08 9.15 10.61
CA VAL A 229 9.24 9.61 9.22
C VAL A 229 8.07 9.08 8.41
N ASP A 230 7.43 9.96 7.66
CA ASP A 230 6.43 9.58 6.66
C ASP A 230 7.11 9.53 5.29
N TYR A 231 7.29 8.33 4.75
CA TYR A 231 7.93 8.12 3.45
C TYR A 231 6.99 8.26 2.26
N ARG A 232 5.68 8.44 2.53
CA ARG A 232 4.70 8.72 1.47
C ARG A 232 5.03 10.04 0.81
N GLU A 233 4.78 10.12 -0.47
CA GLU A 233 4.95 11.37 -1.19
C GLU A 233 3.93 12.43 -0.72
N THR A 234 4.27 13.69 -0.88
CA THR A 234 3.42 14.80 -0.36
C THR A 234 2.01 14.80 -0.95
N TRP A 235 1.83 14.27 -2.17
CA TRP A 235 0.51 14.14 -2.80
C TRP A 235 -0.31 12.93 -2.29
N GLU A 236 0.32 12.00 -1.58
CA GLU A 236 -0.33 10.84 -0.96
C GLU A 236 -0.79 11.12 0.47
N GLN A 237 -0.26 12.18 1.06
CA GLN A 237 -0.58 12.57 2.43
C GLN A 237 -1.87 13.41 2.43
N PRO A 238 -3.01 12.86 2.90
CA PRO A 238 -4.26 13.58 2.88
C PRO A 238 -4.24 14.71 3.90
N ARG A 239 -4.62 15.93 3.48
CA ARG A 239 -4.85 17.06 4.39
C ARG A 239 -6.12 16.87 5.22
N ILE A 240 -7.08 16.16 4.66
CA ILE A 240 -8.36 15.79 5.27
C ILE A 240 -8.59 14.33 4.94
N ILE A 241 -8.93 13.53 5.92
CA ILE A 241 -9.26 12.11 5.70
C ILE A 241 -10.53 12.05 4.84
N PRO A 242 -10.46 11.45 3.64
CA PRO A 242 -11.62 11.39 2.75
C PRO A 242 -12.64 10.35 3.22
N SER A 243 -13.88 10.48 2.74
CA SER A 243 -15.02 9.65 3.16
C SER A 243 -14.91 8.16 2.80
N HIS A 244 -13.97 7.78 1.95
CA HIS A 244 -13.69 6.37 1.62
C HIS A 244 -12.68 5.72 2.59
N VAL A 245 -12.34 6.39 3.68
CA VAL A 245 -11.56 5.86 4.80
C VAL A 245 -12.48 5.82 6.02
N ASP A 246 -12.91 4.63 6.42
CA ASP A 246 -13.79 4.46 7.59
C ASP A 246 -13.03 4.69 8.90
N PHE A 247 -11.77 4.23 9.00
CA PHE A 247 -10.95 4.33 10.21
C PHE A 247 -9.50 4.70 9.88
N THR A 248 -8.82 5.27 10.87
CA THR A 248 -7.37 5.52 10.84
C THR A 248 -6.71 4.95 12.08
N THR A 249 -5.50 4.42 11.93
CA THR A 249 -4.69 3.98 13.06
C THR A 249 -3.20 4.15 12.78
N ASP A 250 -2.45 4.46 13.82
CA ASP A 250 -0.98 4.50 13.80
C ASP A 250 -0.37 3.25 14.48
N ASP A 251 -1.23 2.31 14.96
CA ASP A 251 -0.82 1.04 15.56
C ASP A 251 -1.81 -0.06 15.17
N LEU A 252 -1.49 -0.77 14.08
CA LEU A 252 -2.34 -1.85 13.56
C LEU A 252 -2.61 -2.94 14.62
N ALA A 253 -1.59 -3.34 15.38
CA ALA A 253 -1.75 -4.38 16.39
C ALA A 253 -2.69 -3.95 17.52
N ALA A 254 -2.58 -2.71 17.98
CA ALA A 254 -3.49 -2.15 18.98
C ALA A 254 -4.91 -2.03 18.42
N PHE A 255 -5.08 -1.58 17.17
CA PHE A 255 -6.37 -1.47 16.51
C PHE A 255 -7.07 -2.84 16.41
N LEU A 256 -6.37 -3.86 15.90
CA LEU A 256 -6.93 -5.20 15.77
C LEU A 256 -7.32 -5.81 17.12
N ARG A 257 -6.57 -5.56 18.21
CA ARG A 257 -6.94 -6.02 19.57
C ARG A 257 -8.24 -5.39 20.07
N ARG A 258 -8.53 -4.13 19.69
CA ARG A 258 -9.80 -3.48 20.05
C ARG A 258 -11.00 -4.18 19.41
N LEU A 259 -10.84 -4.75 18.19
CA LEU A 259 -11.88 -5.55 17.55
C LEU A 259 -12.19 -6.82 18.33
N GLN A 260 -11.19 -7.44 18.98
CA GLN A 260 -11.31 -8.72 19.67
C GLN A 260 -11.95 -8.61 21.04
N GLY A 261 -11.70 -7.53 21.77
CA GLY A 261 -12.20 -7.34 23.14
C GLY A 261 -13.72 -7.40 23.28
N SER A 262 -14.45 -7.27 22.20
CA SER A 262 -15.91 -7.35 22.16
C SER A 262 -16.47 -8.52 21.36
N MET A 263 -15.64 -9.26 20.61
CA MET A 263 -16.08 -10.52 19.94
C MET A 263 -16.09 -11.71 20.90
N LEU A 264 -15.50 -11.56 22.08
CA LEU A 264 -15.40 -12.58 23.13
C LEU A 264 -16.34 -12.33 24.33
N ALA A 265 -17.13 -11.28 24.30
CA ALA A 265 -18.13 -10.93 25.29
C ALA A 265 -19.55 -11.24 24.79
#